data_01d118000593cfeebe76592af66e167a
#
_entry.id   01d118000593cfeebe76592af66e167a
#
_cell.length_a   1.000
_cell.length_b   1.000
_cell.length_c   1.000
_cell.angle_alpha   90.00
_cell.angle_beta   90.00
_cell.angle_gamma   90.00
#
_symmetry.space_group_name_H-M   'P 1'
#
loop_
_entity.id
_entity.type
_entity.pdbx_description
1 polymer ?
#
loop_
_entity_poly.entity_id
_entity_poly.type
_entity_poly.pdbx_seq_one_letter_code
_entity_poly.pdbx_strand_id
1 'polypeptide(L)'
;MLERLRERYPSGYPEDADELGQTIFDLANDLGRDGIFNFLLADGRFLFARCGDNLFHILRQPPLGSATLVDAELQVNFAEVMRGGGTLAVVATQPLTRDETWTRAAPGTLWVFHDGQLVKTFAGLPEAAHLAETAWRPGAPSPEEPAHQRP
;
A
#
# COMPACT_ATOMS: atom_id res chain seq x y z
N MET A 1 -13.32 13.30 1.09
CA MET A 1 -11.87 13.49 1.20
C MET A 1 -11.33 14.53 0.21
N LEU A 2 -11.47 14.33 -1.09
CA LEU A 2 -10.92 15.27 -2.10
C LEU A 2 -11.43 16.70 -1.97
N GLU A 3 -12.70 16.89 -1.64
CA GLU A 3 -13.30 18.21 -1.41
C GLU A 3 -12.61 18.92 -0.23
N ARG A 4 -12.44 18.24 0.91
CA ARG A 4 -11.72 18.79 2.06
C ARG A 4 -10.26 19.13 1.76
N LEU A 5 -9.59 18.35 0.90
CA LEU A 5 -8.23 18.67 0.45
C LEU A 5 -8.21 19.93 -0.42
N ARG A 6 -9.18 20.12 -1.32
CA ARG A 6 -9.29 21.32 -2.15
C ARG A 6 -9.60 22.57 -1.32
N GLU A 7 -10.47 22.44 -0.31
CA GLU A 7 -10.78 23.52 0.62
C GLU A 7 -9.56 23.95 1.44
N ARG A 8 -8.74 22.97 1.87
CA ARG A 8 -7.52 23.25 2.64
C ARG A 8 -6.40 23.86 1.78
N TYR A 9 -6.31 23.46 0.52
CA TYR A 9 -5.27 23.87 -0.40
C TYR A 9 -5.84 24.47 -1.70
N PRO A 10 -6.51 25.64 -1.61
CA PRO A 10 -7.18 26.25 -2.78
C PRO A 10 -6.20 26.73 -3.86
N SER A 11 -4.94 26.98 -3.49
CA SER A 11 -3.88 27.45 -4.40
C SER A 11 -2.97 26.35 -4.93
N GLY A 12 -3.24 25.09 -4.61
CA GLY A 12 -2.43 23.93 -5.00
C GLY A 12 -1.91 23.15 -3.79
N TYR A 13 -1.54 21.90 -4.01
CA TYR A 13 -1.07 21.00 -2.95
C TYR A 13 0.39 21.30 -2.57
N PRO A 14 0.77 21.09 -1.28
CA PRO A 14 2.15 21.21 -0.84
C PRO A 14 3.10 20.33 -1.67
N GLU A 15 4.31 20.81 -1.89
CA GLU A 15 5.37 20.01 -2.52
C GLU A 15 6.02 19.04 -1.54
N ASP A 16 5.86 19.30 -0.26
CA ASP A 16 6.39 18.46 0.83
C ASP A 16 5.48 17.26 1.05
N ALA A 17 6.07 16.06 0.91
CA ALA A 17 5.41 14.78 1.15
C ALA A 17 4.92 14.61 2.60
N ASP A 18 5.62 15.21 3.57
CA ASP A 18 5.28 15.09 4.98
C ASP A 18 4.05 15.93 5.31
N GLU A 19 3.98 17.19 4.83
CA GLU A 19 2.83 18.06 5.05
C GLU A 19 1.57 17.53 4.39
N LEU A 20 1.66 17.19 3.10
CA LEU A 20 0.52 16.66 2.35
C LEU A 20 0.10 15.29 2.90
N GLY A 21 1.08 14.42 3.19
CA GLY A 21 0.87 13.10 3.75
C GLY A 21 0.18 13.14 5.10
N GLN A 22 0.62 14.04 6.01
CA GLN A 22 -0.04 14.21 7.32
C GLN A 22 -1.50 14.65 7.17
N THR A 23 -1.76 15.61 6.28
CA THR A 23 -3.14 16.07 6.03
C THR A 23 -4.02 14.94 5.48
N ILE A 24 -3.52 14.16 4.53
CA ILE A 24 -4.25 13.00 3.97
C ILE A 24 -4.47 11.94 5.05
N PHE A 25 -3.47 11.68 5.89
CA PHE A 25 -3.55 10.73 6.98
C PHE A 25 -4.63 11.10 8.00
N ASP A 26 -4.67 12.37 8.43
CA ASP A 26 -5.66 12.87 9.38
C ASP A 26 -7.08 12.78 8.82
N LEU A 27 -7.28 13.21 7.56
CA LEU A 27 -8.57 13.09 6.87
C LEU A 27 -9.00 11.63 6.68
N ALA A 28 -8.04 10.74 6.40
CA ALA A 28 -8.33 9.31 6.25
C ALA A 28 -8.72 8.67 7.60
N ASN A 29 -8.10 9.08 8.70
CA ASN A 29 -8.46 8.60 10.03
C ASN A 29 -9.85 9.09 10.45
N ASP A 30 -10.22 10.34 10.13
CA ASP A 30 -11.57 10.83 10.37
C ASP A 30 -12.63 10.02 9.62
N LEU A 31 -12.40 9.75 8.34
CA LEU A 31 -13.30 8.94 7.52
C LEU A 31 -13.32 7.47 7.95
N GLY A 32 -12.18 6.96 8.47
CA GLY A 32 -12.04 5.59 8.96
C GLY A 32 -12.92 5.28 10.19
N ARG A 33 -13.46 6.30 10.86
CA ARG A 33 -14.43 6.10 11.95
C ARG A 33 -15.79 5.62 11.45
N ASP A 34 -16.12 5.91 10.19
CA ASP A 34 -17.40 5.57 9.58
C ASP A 34 -17.35 4.23 8.81
N GLY A 35 -16.16 3.65 8.60
CA GLY A 35 -16.01 2.38 7.92
C GLY A 35 -14.58 2.02 7.52
N ILE A 36 -14.40 0.76 7.11
CA ILE A 36 -13.12 0.22 6.65
C ILE A 36 -13.01 0.45 5.14
N PHE A 37 -11.92 1.09 4.69
CA PHE A 37 -11.68 1.30 3.27
C PHE A 37 -10.19 1.43 2.94
N ASN A 38 -9.81 0.91 1.79
CA ASN A 38 -8.52 1.17 1.16
C ASN A 38 -8.68 2.27 0.12
N PHE A 39 -7.65 3.07 -0.09
CA PHE A 39 -7.59 3.95 -1.25
C PHE A 39 -6.17 4.12 -1.78
N LEU A 40 -6.08 4.44 -3.06
CA LEU A 40 -4.90 4.98 -3.71
C LEU A 40 -5.24 6.38 -4.18
N LEU A 41 -4.40 7.35 -3.87
CA LEU A 41 -4.53 8.74 -4.28
C LEU A 41 -3.21 9.23 -4.85
N ALA A 42 -3.22 9.81 -6.04
CA ALA A 42 -2.03 10.35 -6.67
C ALA A 42 -2.26 11.83 -7.07
N ASP A 43 -1.21 12.64 -6.94
CA ASP A 43 -1.19 14.05 -7.38
C ASP A 43 -0.25 14.29 -8.59
N GLY A 44 0.30 13.21 -9.15
CA GLY A 44 1.26 13.24 -10.24
C GLY A 44 2.72 13.24 -9.78
N ARG A 45 3.00 13.47 -8.49
CA ARG A 45 4.32 13.37 -7.84
C ARG A 45 4.35 12.21 -6.86
N PHE A 46 3.38 12.16 -5.97
CA PHE A 46 3.27 11.17 -4.92
C PHE A 46 2.11 10.22 -5.17
N LEU A 47 2.26 8.98 -4.72
CA LEU A 47 1.19 8.01 -4.57
C LEU A 47 0.99 7.77 -3.06
N PHE A 48 -0.20 8.08 -2.58
CA PHE A 48 -0.65 7.82 -1.22
C PHE A 48 -1.49 6.54 -1.21
N ALA A 49 -1.12 5.57 -0.36
CA ALA A 49 -1.79 4.28 -0.27
C ALA A 49 -2.24 4.03 1.17
N ARG A 50 -3.55 4.05 1.42
CA ARG A 50 -4.16 3.86 2.74
C ARG A 50 -4.64 2.43 2.90
N CYS A 51 -4.20 1.80 3.97
CA CYS A 51 -4.67 0.50 4.41
C CYS A 51 -5.82 0.65 5.40
N GLY A 52 -7.01 0.18 5.03
CA GLY A 52 -8.11 -0.02 5.97
C GLY A 52 -8.08 -1.43 6.56
N ASP A 53 -7.83 -2.44 5.71
CA ASP A 53 -7.83 -3.85 6.08
C ASP A 53 -6.63 -4.60 5.49
N ASN A 54 -6.65 -4.91 4.21
CA ASN A 54 -5.59 -5.63 3.52
C ASN A 54 -4.94 -4.76 2.45
N LEU A 55 -3.66 -4.46 2.64
CA LEU A 55 -2.85 -3.77 1.64
C LEU A 55 -1.41 -4.27 1.75
N PHE A 56 -0.80 -4.51 0.61
CA PHE A 56 0.57 -4.99 0.49
C PHE A 56 1.32 -4.11 -0.49
N HIS A 57 2.64 -4.01 -0.31
CA HIS A 57 3.51 -3.47 -1.32
C HIS A 57 4.76 -4.33 -1.51
N ILE A 58 5.38 -4.17 -2.67
CA ILE A 58 6.73 -4.65 -2.96
C ILE A 58 7.49 -3.54 -3.68
N LEU A 59 8.76 -3.38 -3.32
CA LEU A 59 9.69 -2.47 -3.98
C LEU A 59 10.68 -3.29 -4.78
N ARG A 60 10.82 -2.97 -6.06
CA ARG A 60 11.80 -3.61 -6.95
C ARG A 60 12.84 -2.58 -7.38
N GLN A 61 14.10 -2.96 -7.21
CA GLN A 61 15.24 -2.15 -7.63
C GLN A 61 16.02 -2.88 -8.74
N PRO A 62 16.68 -2.14 -9.64
CA PRO A 62 17.55 -2.75 -10.62
C PRO A 62 18.70 -3.57 -9.96
N PRO A 63 19.09 -4.71 -10.54
CA PRO A 63 18.54 -5.32 -11.75
C PRO A 63 17.19 -5.98 -11.50
N LEU A 64 16.18 -5.60 -12.32
CA LEU A 64 14.84 -6.17 -12.22
C LEU A 64 14.87 -7.61 -12.72
N GLY A 65 14.41 -8.52 -11.87
CA GLY A 65 14.31 -9.94 -12.17
C GLY A 65 12.98 -10.36 -12.78
N SER A 66 12.79 -11.65 -12.91
CA SER A 66 11.50 -12.26 -13.24
C SER A 66 10.76 -12.64 -11.97
N ALA A 67 9.44 -12.59 -11.99
CA ALA A 67 8.59 -13.09 -10.91
C ALA A 67 7.43 -13.91 -11.48
N THR A 68 6.95 -14.88 -10.68
CA THR A 68 5.87 -15.79 -11.05
C THR A 68 4.56 -15.29 -10.47
N LEU A 69 3.54 -15.09 -11.30
CA LEU A 69 2.22 -14.66 -10.86
C LEU A 69 1.51 -15.74 -10.02
N VAL A 70 0.70 -15.32 -9.05
CA VAL A 70 -0.06 -16.22 -8.18
C VAL A 70 -1.18 -16.93 -8.97
N ASP A 71 -1.91 -16.16 -9.80
CA ASP A 71 -3.12 -16.63 -10.49
C ASP A 71 -2.85 -17.30 -11.84
N ALA A 72 -1.63 -17.25 -12.33
CA ALA A 72 -1.24 -17.88 -13.57
C ALA A 72 0.17 -18.46 -13.45
N GLU A 73 0.44 -19.61 -14.09
CA GLU A 73 1.80 -20.12 -14.23
C GLU A 73 2.61 -19.28 -15.25
N LEU A 74 2.45 -17.97 -15.16
CA LEU A 74 3.09 -16.99 -16.02
C LEU A 74 4.22 -16.31 -15.27
N GLN A 75 5.40 -16.38 -15.85
CA GLN A 75 6.56 -15.63 -15.38
C GLN A 75 6.65 -14.30 -16.11
N VAL A 76 6.74 -13.21 -15.37
CA VAL A 76 6.93 -11.87 -15.92
C VAL A 76 8.36 -11.43 -15.73
N ASN A 77 9.02 -11.07 -16.82
CA ASN A 77 10.36 -10.49 -16.81
C ASN A 77 10.25 -8.95 -16.75
N PHE A 78 10.43 -8.39 -15.57
CA PHE A 78 10.31 -6.94 -15.37
C PHE A 78 11.41 -6.14 -16.06
N ALA A 79 12.58 -6.73 -16.33
CA ALA A 79 13.63 -6.07 -17.08
C ALA A 79 13.24 -5.79 -18.54
N GLU A 80 12.38 -6.61 -19.14
CA GLU A 80 11.87 -6.41 -20.50
C GLU A 80 10.73 -5.38 -20.54
N VAL A 81 9.90 -5.37 -19.50
CA VAL A 81 8.75 -4.46 -19.41
C VAL A 81 9.18 -3.03 -19.10
N MET A 82 10.20 -2.87 -18.23
CA MET A 82 10.71 -1.57 -17.80
C MET A 82 12.01 -1.20 -18.54
N ARG A 83 11.87 -0.80 -19.80
CA ARG A 83 13.01 -0.49 -20.71
C ARG A 83 13.90 0.67 -20.29
N GLY A 84 13.61 1.40 -19.24
CA GLY A 84 14.35 2.58 -18.78
C GLY A 84 15.21 2.34 -17.53
N GLY A 85 15.12 1.19 -16.91
CA GLY A 85 15.62 1.02 -15.54
C GLY A 85 14.89 1.93 -14.55
N GLY A 86 15.10 1.74 -13.27
CA GLY A 86 14.46 2.53 -12.22
C GLY A 86 13.87 1.64 -11.15
N THR A 87 13.41 2.27 -10.07
CA THR A 87 12.68 1.59 -9.00
C THR A 87 11.20 1.46 -9.36
N LEU A 88 10.58 0.38 -8.88
CA LEU A 88 9.16 0.12 -9.09
C LEU A 88 8.53 -0.23 -7.74
N ALA A 89 7.50 0.51 -7.36
CA ALA A 89 6.61 0.13 -6.27
C ALA A 89 5.32 -0.47 -6.85
N VAL A 90 4.92 -1.62 -6.34
CA VAL A 90 3.61 -2.21 -6.64
C VAL A 90 2.82 -2.27 -5.35
N VAL A 91 1.58 -1.80 -5.38
CA VAL A 91 0.64 -1.82 -4.26
C VAL A 91 -0.59 -2.63 -4.66
N ALA A 92 -0.99 -3.58 -3.83
CA ALA A 92 -2.12 -4.47 -4.10
C ALA A 92 -2.82 -4.89 -2.80
N THR A 93 -4.08 -5.32 -2.90
CA THR A 93 -4.84 -5.85 -1.76
C THR A 93 -4.48 -7.28 -1.39
N GLN A 94 -3.72 -7.97 -2.26
CA GLN A 94 -3.10 -9.26 -2.03
C GLN A 94 -1.81 -9.38 -2.83
N PRO A 95 -0.84 -10.20 -2.39
CA PRO A 95 0.37 -10.46 -3.16
C PRO A 95 0.06 -11.01 -4.54
N LEU A 96 0.70 -10.44 -5.56
CA LEU A 96 0.48 -10.83 -6.96
C LEU A 96 1.50 -11.88 -7.45
N THR A 97 2.61 -12.06 -6.73
CA THR A 97 3.67 -13.00 -7.07
C THR A 97 3.95 -13.93 -5.89
N ARG A 98 4.36 -15.19 -6.19
CA ARG A 98 4.57 -16.24 -5.18
C ARG A 98 6.02 -16.40 -4.74
N ASP A 99 6.94 -15.86 -5.50
CA ASP A 99 8.42 -16.01 -5.32
C ASP A 99 9.08 -14.72 -4.81
N GLU A 100 8.29 -13.74 -4.41
CA GLU A 100 8.76 -12.47 -3.87
C GLU A 100 8.18 -12.20 -2.48
N THR A 101 8.90 -11.40 -1.69
CA THR A 101 8.43 -10.99 -0.36
C THR A 101 7.64 -9.69 -0.45
N TRP A 102 6.37 -9.74 -0.07
CA TRP A 102 5.49 -8.60 0.02
C TRP A 102 5.39 -8.09 1.46
N THR A 103 5.43 -6.79 1.63
CA THR A 103 5.24 -6.14 2.92
C THR A 103 3.76 -5.83 3.11
N ARG A 104 3.16 -6.34 4.20
CA ARG A 104 1.78 -6.06 4.58
C ARG A 104 1.69 -4.79 5.42
N ALA A 105 0.73 -3.92 5.14
CA ALA A 105 0.40 -2.79 6.01
C ALA A 105 -0.42 -3.24 7.22
N ALA A 106 -0.16 -2.63 8.37
CA ALA A 106 -1.12 -2.64 9.46
C ALA A 106 -2.36 -1.80 9.10
N PRO A 107 -3.56 -2.16 9.58
CA PRO A 107 -4.74 -1.31 9.44
C PRO A 107 -4.46 0.11 9.95
N GLY A 108 -4.93 1.10 9.22
CA GLY A 108 -4.68 2.49 9.55
C GLY A 108 -3.40 3.08 8.95
N THR A 109 -2.50 2.29 8.40
CA THR A 109 -1.26 2.79 7.78
C THR A 109 -1.55 3.60 6.51
N LEU A 110 -0.84 4.70 6.32
CA LEU A 110 -0.72 5.42 5.06
C LEU A 110 0.73 5.37 4.59
N TRP A 111 0.97 4.81 3.42
CA TRP A 111 2.25 4.85 2.72
C TRP A 111 2.28 5.99 1.70
N VAL A 112 3.43 6.61 1.56
CA VAL A 112 3.70 7.62 0.54
C VAL A 112 4.85 7.14 -0.33
N PHE A 113 4.58 7.01 -1.63
CA PHE A 113 5.58 6.62 -2.63
C PHE A 113 5.89 7.79 -3.55
N HIS A 114 7.15 7.88 -3.94
CA HIS A 114 7.67 8.81 -4.93
C HIS A 114 8.74 8.11 -5.77
N ASP A 115 8.67 8.23 -7.08
CA ASP A 115 9.61 7.60 -8.02
C ASP A 115 9.88 6.11 -7.74
N GLY A 116 8.82 5.35 -7.46
CA GLY A 116 8.91 3.92 -7.18
C GLY A 116 9.51 3.55 -5.82
N GLN A 117 9.73 4.51 -4.93
CA GLN A 117 10.28 4.31 -3.59
C GLN A 117 9.24 4.65 -2.52
N LEU A 118 9.29 3.93 -1.39
CA LEU A 118 8.54 4.29 -0.19
C LEU A 118 9.32 5.40 0.53
N VAL A 119 8.77 6.64 0.50
CA VAL A 119 9.45 7.81 1.10
C VAL A 119 8.95 8.14 2.49
N LYS A 120 7.70 7.74 2.82
CA LYS A 120 7.12 7.96 4.15
C LYS A 120 6.09 6.91 4.51
N THR A 121 6.00 6.63 5.81
CA THR A 121 4.94 5.81 6.42
C THR A 121 4.34 6.57 7.59
N PHE A 122 3.03 6.73 7.58
CA PHE A 122 2.25 7.16 8.74
C PHE A 122 1.57 5.93 9.32
N ALA A 123 1.90 5.59 10.56
CA ALA A 123 1.33 4.44 11.25
C ALA A 123 0.00 4.83 11.92
N GLY A 124 -1.00 3.95 11.85
CA GLY A 124 -2.23 4.10 12.63
C GLY A 124 -1.94 4.13 14.13
N LEU A 125 -2.96 4.47 14.94
CA LEU A 125 -2.84 4.55 16.39
C LEU A 125 -2.28 3.25 17.00
N PRO A 126 -1.55 3.29 18.14
CA PRO A 126 -0.80 2.16 18.71
C PRO A 126 -1.60 0.89 18.98
N GLU A 127 -2.92 0.98 19.11
CA GLU A 127 -3.78 -0.18 19.33
C GLU A 127 -3.81 -1.15 18.13
N ALA A 128 -3.46 -0.67 16.92
CA ALA A 128 -3.29 -1.51 15.73
C ALA A 128 -1.84 -2.01 15.53
N ALA A 129 -0.88 -1.51 16.29
CA ALA A 129 0.55 -1.77 16.09
C ALA A 129 0.97 -3.22 16.42
N HIS A 130 0.11 -4.04 17.02
CA HIS A 130 0.45 -5.42 17.41
C HIS A 130 0.37 -6.45 16.26
N LEU A 131 -0.01 -6.01 15.06
CA LEU A 131 -0.02 -6.85 13.85
C LEU A 131 0.91 -6.30 12.75
N ALA A 132 1.84 -5.42 13.13
CA ALA A 132 2.77 -4.79 12.22
C ALA A 132 3.71 -5.82 11.56
N GLU A 133 3.89 -5.64 10.27
CA GLU A 133 5.00 -6.18 9.47
C GLU A 133 5.26 -7.68 9.57
N THR A 134 4.24 -8.50 9.38
CA THR A 134 4.47 -9.89 9.01
C THR A 134 4.73 -9.95 7.50
N ALA A 135 5.97 -10.23 7.11
CA ALA A 135 6.30 -10.56 5.73
C ALA A 135 5.43 -11.76 5.32
N TRP A 136 4.49 -11.54 4.41
CA TRP A 136 3.66 -12.62 3.90
C TRP A 136 4.49 -13.51 2.97
N ARG A 137 4.44 -14.83 3.19
CA ARG A 137 5.03 -15.84 2.32
C ARG A 137 3.93 -16.65 1.65
N PRO A 138 3.98 -16.86 0.33
CA PRO A 138 3.04 -17.73 -0.37
C PRO A 138 3.06 -19.14 0.25
N GLY A 139 1.88 -19.68 0.53
CA GLY A 139 1.72 -21.03 1.09
C GLY A 139 1.64 -21.10 2.63
N ALA A 140 1.71 -20.00 3.35
CA ALA A 140 1.32 -19.99 4.75
C ALA A 140 -0.21 -20.09 4.85
N PRO A 141 -0.76 -20.98 5.74
CA PRO A 141 -2.20 -21.07 5.92
C PRO A 141 -2.75 -19.74 6.42
N SER A 142 -3.85 -19.26 5.81
CA SER A 142 -4.62 -18.13 6.33
C SER A 142 -4.99 -18.40 7.79
N PRO A 143 -4.99 -17.39 8.69
CA PRO A 143 -5.58 -17.55 10.01
C PRO A 143 -7.03 -18.03 9.82
N GLU A 144 -7.36 -19.17 10.38
CA GLU A 144 -8.68 -19.80 10.25
C GLU A 144 -9.76 -18.82 10.68
N GLU A 145 -10.69 -18.58 9.78
CA GLU A 145 -11.97 -17.93 10.07
C GLU A 145 -12.71 -18.79 11.13
N PRO A 146 -13.17 -18.22 12.25
CA PRO A 146 -13.87 -19.01 13.26
C PRO A 146 -15.12 -19.62 12.62
N ALA A 147 -15.22 -20.93 12.69
CA ALA A 147 -16.32 -21.71 12.15
C ALA A 147 -17.66 -21.17 12.69
N HIS A 148 -18.46 -20.57 11.81
CA HIS A 148 -19.85 -20.28 12.09
C HIS A 148 -20.58 -21.63 12.24
N GLN A 149 -20.83 -22.02 13.49
CA GLN A 149 -21.82 -23.03 13.80
C GLN A 149 -23.19 -22.50 13.36
N ARG A 150 -23.73 -23.10 12.32
CA ARG A 150 -25.15 -22.93 11.98
C ARG A 150 -25.98 -23.83 12.93
N PRO A 151 -27.14 -23.33 13.37
CA PRO A 151 -28.10 -24.11 14.17
C PRO A 151 -28.74 -25.24 13.38
#